data_fc903d529ac1b75e0655f2dbc409691c
#
_entry.id   fc903d529ac1b75e0655f2dbc409691c
#
_cell.length_a   1.000
_cell.length_b   1.000
_cell.length_c   1.000
_cell.angle_alpha   90.00
_cell.angle_beta   90.00
_cell.angle_gamma   90.00
#
_symmetry.space_group_name_H-M   'P 1'
#
loop_
_entity.id
_entity.type
_entity.pdbx_description
1 polymer ?
#
loop_
_entity_poly.entity_id
_entity_poly.type
_entity_poly.pdbx_seq_one_letter_code
_entity_poly.pdbx_strand_id
1 'polypeptide(L)'
;MDAAHMGADLEKVLITEEEIHAKLDELAAMIAREYDGKDLLLVGVLKGAVMVMADLMRALPMTAPVDWMAVSSYGSGTKSSGVVRILKDLDTDITGRHVLIVEDIIDSGLTLSWIKANLESRNPASVEICTLLRKPEAAKVDVDVK
;
A
#
# COMPACT_ATOMS: atom_id res chain seq x y z
N MET A 1 -20.68 -7.88 -3.13
CA MET A 1 -20.57 -9.34 -2.83
C MET A 1 -20.07 -9.48 -1.40
N ASP A 2 -20.75 -10.22 -0.58
CA ASP A 2 -20.37 -10.52 0.80
C ASP A 2 -20.07 -12.03 0.98
N ALA A 3 -19.69 -12.44 2.19
CA ALA A 3 -19.33 -13.81 2.48
C ALA A 3 -20.49 -14.82 2.20
N ALA A 4 -21.74 -14.38 2.35
CA ALA A 4 -22.88 -15.24 2.09
C ALA A 4 -23.06 -15.57 0.61
N HIS A 5 -22.63 -14.69 -0.30
CA HIS A 5 -22.66 -14.92 -1.73
C HIS A 5 -21.58 -15.89 -2.21
N MET A 6 -20.52 -16.08 -1.43
CA MET A 6 -19.42 -16.99 -1.77
C MET A 6 -19.79 -18.47 -1.52
N GLY A 7 -20.72 -18.71 -0.60
CA GLY A 7 -21.21 -20.06 -0.31
C GLY A 7 -20.09 -21.07 0.00
N ALA A 8 -20.08 -22.18 -0.70
CA ALA A 8 -19.11 -23.26 -0.51
C ALA A 8 -17.68 -22.93 -0.99
N ASP A 9 -17.50 -21.84 -1.71
CA ASP A 9 -16.17 -21.41 -2.16
C ASP A 9 -15.36 -20.75 -1.03
N LEU A 10 -16.02 -20.44 0.09
CA LEU A 10 -15.42 -19.82 1.25
C LEU A 10 -15.32 -20.81 2.42
N GLU A 11 -14.11 -21.22 2.74
CA GLU A 11 -13.88 -22.14 3.86
C GLU A 11 -14.06 -21.45 5.21
N LYS A 12 -13.50 -20.24 5.34
CA LYS A 12 -13.50 -19.49 6.60
C LYS A 12 -13.33 -18.00 6.36
N VAL A 13 -14.05 -17.19 7.14
CA VAL A 13 -13.81 -15.75 7.24
C VAL A 13 -12.74 -15.51 8.31
N LEU A 14 -11.57 -15.03 7.91
CA LEU A 14 -10.47 -14.70 8.82
C LEU A 14 -10.63 -13.31 9.43
N ILE A 15 -11.07 -12.35 8.61
CA ILE A 15 -11.28 -10.95 8.98
C ILE A 15 -12.60 -10.51 8.37
N THR A 16 -13.44 -9.88 9.16
CA THR A 16 -14.75 -9.43 8.69
C THR A 16 -14.65 -8.09 7.96
N GLU A 17 -15.67 -7.77 7.17
CA GLU A 17 -15.81 -6.47 6.51
C GLU A 17 -15.82 -5.32 7.53
N GLU A 18 -16.54 -5.51 8.65
CA GLU A 18 -16.63 -4.53 9.72
C GLU A 18 -15.26 -4.26 10.36
N GLU A 19 -14.46 -5.29 10.58
CA GLU A 19 -13.09 -5.16 11.09
C GLU A 19 -12.19 -4.40 10.11
N ILE A 20 -12.34 -4.65 8.80
CA ILE A 20 -11.60 -3.94 7.76
C ILE A 20 -11.97 -2.46 7.77
N HIS A 21 -13.26 -2.12 7.78
CA HIS A 21 -13.71 -0.73 7.79
C HIS A 21 -13.28 0.01 9.06
N ALA A 22 -13.36 -0.64 10.21
CA ALA A 22 -12.89 -0.05 11.48
C ALA A 22 -11.39 0.25 11.44
N LYS A 23 -10.59 -0.63 10.86
CA LYS A 23 -9.15 -0.42 10.71
C LYS A 23 -8.84 0.69 9.72
N LEU A 24 -9.57 0.78 8.62
CA LEU A 24 -9.41 1.87 7.64
C LEU A 24 -9.73 3.24 8.25
N ASP A 25 -10.78 3.33 9.07
CA ASP A 25 -11.11 4.56 9.79
C ASP A 25 -10.01 4.96 10.76
N GLU A 26 -9.46 3.99 11.48
CA GLU A 26 -8.31 4.20 12.39
C GLU A 26 -7.07 4.69 11.65
N LEU A 27 -6.73 4.04 10.51
CA LEU A 27 -5.59 4.43 9.67
C LEU A 27 -5.80 5.83 9.09
N ALA A 28 -7.00 6.15 8.62
CA ALA A 28 -7.33 7.47 8.09
C ALA A 28 -7.15 8.57 9.13
N ALA A 29 -7.61 8.33 10.35
CA ALA A 29 -7.42 9.28 11.46
C ALA A 29 -5.95 9.47 11.82
N MET A 30 -5.17 8.40 11.84
CA MET A 30 -3.73 8.44 12.10
C MET A 30 -2.99 9.23 11.02
N ILE A 31 -3.29 8.96 9.75
CA ILE A 31 -2.68 9.67 8.61
C ILE A 31 -3.02 11.16 8.67
N ALA A 32 -4.26 11.51 8.94
CA ALA A 32 -4.68 12.90 9.05
C ALA A 32 -3.93 13.66 10.15
N ARG A 33 -3.65 13.01 11.29
CA ARG A 33 -2.86 13.62 12.37
C ARG A 33 -1.39 13.77 12.00
N GLU A 34 -0.78 12.72 11.46
CA GLU A 34 0.67 12.70 11.18
C GLU A 34 1.08 13.60 10.02
N TYR A 35 0.18 13.78 9.05
CA TYR A 35 0.45 14.58 7.86
C TYR A 35 -0.29 15.91 7.84
N ASP A 36 -0.81 16.34 8.98
CA ASP A 36 -1.46 17.65 9.09
C ASP A 36 -0.51 18.77 8.68
N GLY A 37 -0.95 19.63 7.76
CA GLY A 37 -0.13 20.73 7.22
C GLY A 37 1.01 20.30 6.29
N LYS A 38 1.13 19.03 5.96
CA LYS A 38 2.18 18.51 5.07
C LYS A 38 1.64 18.29 3.65
N ASP A 39 2.52 18.45 2.66
CA ASP A 39 2.23 18.13 1.26
C ASP A 39 2.33 16.62 1.03
N LEU A 40 1.22 15.94 1.25
CA LEU A 40 1.11 14.48 1.18
C LEU A 40 0.67 14.00 -0.21
N LEU A 41 1.40 13.04 -0.77
CA LEU A 41 1.01 12.25 -1.93
C LEU A 41 0.79 10.80 -1.50
N LEU A 42 -0.39 10.27 -1.80
CA LEU A 42 -0.67 8.84 -1.63
C LEU A 42 -0.26 8.09 -2.91
N VAL A 43 0.51 7.04 -2.76
CA VAL A 43 0.94 6.20 -3.88
C VAL A 43 0.43 4.78 -3.70
N GLY A 44 -0.40 4.34 -4.64
CA GLY A 44 -0.87 2.95 -4.69
C GLY A 44 -0.06 2.12 -5.65
N VAL A 45 0.13 0.85 -5.33
CA VAL A 45 0.78 -0.11 -6.22
C VAL A 45 -0.28 -1.00 -6.87
N LEU A 46 -0.41 -0.87 -8.18
CA LEU A 46 -1.40 -1.60 -8.97
C LEU A 46 -1.08 -3.10 -9.03
N LYS A 47 -2.07 -3.97 -9.00
CA LYS A 47 -3.51 -3.66 -8.94
C LYS A 47 -4.09 -3.84 -7.53
N GLY A 48 -3.40 -4.53 -6.63
CA GLY A 48 -3.90 -4.94 -5.31
C GLY A 48 -4.38 -3.78 -4.45
N ALA A 49 -3.70 -2.65 -4.51
CA ALA A 49 -4.01 -1.51 -3.67
C ALA A 49 -5.27 -0.73 -4.08
N VAL A 50 -5.93 -1.06 -5.20
CA VAL A 50 -7.05 -0.26 -5.72
C VAL A 50 -8.19 -0.13 -4.72
N MET A 51 -8.63 -1.24 -4.12
CA MET A 51 -9.78 -1.25 -3.21
C MET A 51 -9.43 -0.56 -1.88
N VAL A 52 -8.28 -0.88 -1.30
CA VAL A 52 -7.86 -0.25 -0.04
C VAL A 52 -7.63 1.25 -0.22
N MET A 53 -7.05 1.67 -1.34
CA MET A 53 -6.87 3.09 -1.64
C MET A 53 -8.22 3.81 -1.75
N ALA A 54 -9.17 3.24 -2.46
CA ALA A 54 -10.50 3.83 -2.63
C ALA A 54 -11.21 4.00 -1.29
N ASP A 55 -11.18 2.98 -0.45
CA ASP A 55 -11.82 3.03 0.87
C ASP A 55 -11.09 3.99 1.83
N LEU A 56 -9.76 3.99 1.79
CA LEU A 56 -8.95 4.92 2.58
C LEU A 56 -9.25 6.38 2.20
N MET A 57 -9.32 6.68 0.91
CA MET A 57 -9.64 8.03 0.42
C MET A 57 -11.02 8.50 0.88
N ARG A 58 -12.01 7.60 0.92
CA ARG A 58 -13.34 7.96 1.44
C ARG A 58 -13.34 8.24 2.94
N ALA A 59 -12.47 7.56 3.68
CA ALA A 59 -12.35 7.71 5.13
C ALA A 59 -11.50 8.91 5.56
N LEU A 60 -10.57 9.36 4.71
CA LEU A 60 -9.66 10.46 5.04
C LEU A 60 -10.41 11.79 5.21
N PRO A 61 -10.27 12.45 6.37
CA PRO A 61 -10.87 13.77 6.60
C PRO A 61 -10.02 14.92 6.03
N MET A 62 -9.18 14.64 5.06
CA MET A 62 -8.30 15.61 4.41
C MET A 62 -8.22 15.32 2.91
N THR A 63 -7.89 16.34 2.13
CA THR A 63 -7.60 16.17 0.71
C THR A 63 -6.14 15.74 0.53
N ALA A 64 -5.93 14.65 -0.17
CA ALA A 64 -4.61 14.20 -0.57
C ALA A 64 -4.66 13.71 -2.02
N PRO A 65 -3.77 14.18 -2.91
CA PRO A 65 -3.67 13.65 -4.26
C PRO A 65 -3.18 12.21 -4.23
N VAL A 66 -3.55 11.46 -5.27
CA VAL A 66 -3.19 10.04 -5.44
C VAL A 66 -2.46 9.86 -6.75
N ASP A 67 -1.43 9.03 -6.72
CA ASP A 67 -0.74 8.56 -7.91
C ASP A 67 -0.52 7.06 -7.82
N TRP A 68 -0.13 6.44 -8.91
CA TRP A 68 -0.05 4.99 -9.04
C TRP A 68 1.25 4.54 -9.67
N MET A 69 1.75 3.42 -9.20
CA MET A 69 2.84 2.66 -9.82
C MET A 69 2.37 1.27 -10.17
N ALA A 70 2.90 0.72 -11.26
CA ALA A 70 2.78 -0.69 -11.59
C ALA A 70 4.18 -1.25 -11.79
N VAL A 71 4.46 -2.36 -11.14
CA VAL A 71 5.74 -3.04 -11.21
C VAL A 71 5.55 -4.54 -11.44
N SER A 72 6.55 -5.18 -12.06
CA SER A 72 6.62 -6.63 -12.15
C SER A 72 7.93 -7.13 -11.55
N SER A 73 7.84 -8.24 -10.83
CA SER A 73 9.06 -8.95 -10.38
C SER A 73 9.67 -9.67 -11.57
N TYR A 74 10.99 -9.56 -11.73
CA TYR A 74 11.72 -10.29 -12.76
C TYR A 74 12.14 -11.66 -12.22
N GLY A 75 11.69 -12.73 -12.89
CA GLY A 75 12.02 -14.10 -12.52
C GLY A 75 10.90 -15.08 -12.90
N SER A 76 11.25 -16.22 -13.48
CA SER A 76 10.31 -17.30 -13.76
C SER A 76 10.07 -18.14 -12.51
N GLY A 77 8.82 -18.35 -12.15
CA GLY A 77 8.43 -19.25 -11.09
C GLY A 77 8.16 -18.59 -9.74
N THR A 78 8.09 -19.41 -8.70
CA THR A 78 7.69 -19.03 -7.34
C THR A 78 8.75 -18.26 -6.54
N LYS A 79 9.94 -18.06 -7.09
CA LYS A 79 11.04 -17.36 -6.44
C LYS A 79 11.18 -15.94 -7.01
N SER A 80 10.78 -14.96 -6.22
CA SER A 80 11.12 -13.57 -6.50
C SER A 80 12.65 -13.41 -6.40
N SER A 81 13.30 -12.95 -7.46
CA SER A 81 14.74 -12.65 -7.48
C SER A 81 15.06 -11.30 -6.85
N GLY A 82 14.06 -10.51 -6.46
CA GLY A 82 14.22 -9.13 -5.98
C GLY A 82 14.48 -8.12 -7.09
N VAL A 83 14.53 -8.54 -8.35
CA VAL A 83 14.64 -7.65 -9.49
C VAL A 83 13.26 -7.17 -9.89
N VAL A 84 13.09 -5.85 -9.94
CA VAL A 84 11.81 -5.20 -10.21
C VAL A 84 11.91 -4.37 -11.50
N ARG A 85 10.89 -4.50 -12.33
CA ARG A 85 10.70 -3.69 -13.52
C ARG A 85 9.51 -2.76 -13.34
N ILE A 86 9.70 -1.47 -13.60
CA ILE A 86 8.60 -0.50 -13.59
C ILE A 86 7.82 -0.63 -14.90
N LEU A 87 6.54 -0.95 -14.80
CA LEU A 87 5.60 -1.01 -15.93
C LEU A 87 4.88 0.33 -16.12
N LYS A 88 4.54 0.99 -15.01
CA LYS A 88 4.01 2.35 -14.96
C LYS A 88 4.69 3.10 -13.82
N ASP A 89 5.25 4.25 -14.12
CA ASP A 89 5.84 5.13 -13.12
C ASP A 89 4.86 6.22 -12.69
N LEU A 90 5.22 6.94 -11.62
CA LEU A 90 4.47 8.11 -11.18
C LEU A 90 4.45 9.19 -12.28
N ASP A 91 3.32 9.87 -12.39
CA ASP A 91 3.19 11.06 -13.22
C ASP A 91 3.64 12.32 -12.46
N THR A 92 3.67 12.23 -11.14
CA THR A 92 3.96 13.34 -10.23
C THR A 92 5.44 13.42 -9.88
N ASP A 93 6.00 14.62 -9.90
CA ASP A 93 7.31 14.90 -9.28
C ASP A 93 7.16 14.94 -7.77
N ILE A 94 7.87 14.04 -7.08
CA ILE A 94 7.78 13.89 -5.62
C ILE A 94 8.87 14.63 -4.85
N THR A 95 9.70 15.40 -5.52
CA THR A 95 10.77 16.19 -4.88
C THR A 95 10.19 17.07 -3.77
N GLY A 96 10.68 16.90 -2.55
CA GLY A 96 10.26 17.69 -1.38
C GLY A 96 8.89 17.33 -0.82
N ARG A 97 8.18 16.37 -1.39
CA ARG A 97 6.86 15.94 -0.92
C ARG A 97 6.96 14.79 0.07
N HIS A 98 5.95 14.68 0.93
CA HIS A 98 5.77 13.49 1.77
C HIS A 98 5.01 12.43 0.96
N VAL A 99 5.59 11.24 0.85
CA VAL A 99 5.00 10.13 0.10
C VAL A 99 4.58 9.03 1.07
N LEU A 100 3.34 8.60 0.97
CA LEU A 100 2.81 7.44 1.69
C LEU A 100 2.39 6.38 0.68
N ILE A 101 3.13 5.27 0.66
CA ILE A 101 2.78 4.10 -0.15
C ILE A 101 1.66 3.34 0.55
N VAL A 102 0.59 3.08 -0.18
CA VAL A 102 -0.60 2.38 0.34
C VAL A 102 -0.69 1.01 -0.31
N GLU A 103 -0.71 -0.02 0.53
CA GLU A 103 -0.78 -1.43 0.12
C GLU A 103 -1.93 -2.16 0.82
N ASP A 104 -2.48 -3.16 0.16
CA ASP A 104 -3.48 -4.03 0.76
C ASP A 104 -2.83 -5.03 1.73
N ILE A 105 -1.77 -5.70 1.28
CA ILE A 105 -1.05 -6.71 2.08
C ILE A 105 0.44 -6.69 1.76
N ILE A 106 1.25 -6.85 2.80
CA ILE A 106 2.69 -7.08 2.66
C ILE A 106 2.96 -8.58 2.83
N ASP A 107 3.54 -9.17 1.80
CA ASP A 107 3.97 -10.57 1.77
C ASP A 107 5.48 -10.68 2.07
N SER A 108 6.32 -10.94 1.07
CA SER A 108 7.78 -11.04 1.27
C SER A 108 8.44 -9.70 1.62
N GLY A 109 7.86 -8.60 1.21
CA GLY A 109 8.40 -7.25 1.36
C GLY A 109 9.46 -6.85 0.35
N LEU A 110 9.91 -7.78 -0.52
CA LEU A 110 10.99 -7.52 -1.47
C LEU A 110 10.65 -6.42 -2.49
N THR A 111 9.50 -6.54 -3.13
CA THR A 111 9.04 -5.55 -4.12
C THR A 111 8.81 -4.20 -3.47
N LEU A 112 8.16 -4.18 -2.32
CA LEU A 112 7.83 -2.94 -1.61
C LEU A 112 9.08 -2.23 -1.08
N SER A 113 10.05 -2.99 -0.59
CA SER A 113 11.37 -2.46 -0.19
C SER A 113 12.08 -1.80 -1.36
N TRP A 114 12.04 -2.43 -2.54
CA TRP A 114 12.61 -1.87 -3.75
C TRP A 114 11.91 -0.57 -4.17
N ILE A 115 10.57 -0.56 -4.16
CA ILE A 115 9.78 0.64 -4.50
C ILE A 115 10.12 1.78 -3.55
N LYS A 116 10.16 1.51 -2.25
CA LYS A 116 10.51 2.53 -1.24
C LYS A 116 11.88 3.14 -1.52
N ALA A 117 12.90 2.30 -1.73
CA ALA A 117 14.26 2.76 -2.04
C ALA A 117 14.31 3.56 -3.35
N ASN A 118 13.58 3.14 -4.37
CA ASN A 118 13.49 3.85 -5.64
C ASN A 118 12.88 5.24 -5.46
N LEU A 119 11.78 5.35 -4.72
CA LEU A 119 11.14 6.65 -4.46
C LEU A 119 12.01 7.54 -3.57
N GLU A 120 12.69 6.99 -2.58
CA GLU A 120 13.65 7.73 -1.74
C GLU A 120 14.78 8.37 -2.56
N SER A 121 15.19 7.72 -3.64
CA SER A 121 16.23 8.26 -4.54
C SER A 121 15.80 9.51 -5.32
N ARG A 122 14.51 9.86 -5.30
CA ARG A 122 13.95 11.02 -6.01
C ARG A 122 13.83 12.27 -5.15
N ASN A 123 14.51 12.30 -3.99
CA ASN A 123 14.57 13.44 -3.07
C ASN A 123 13.20 13.90 -2.51
N PRO A 124 12.31 13.00 -2.09
CA PRO A 124 11.11 13.37 -1.36
C PRO A 124 11.46 13.88 0.05
N ALA A 125 10.50 14.52 0.72
CA ALA A 125 10.65 14.88 2.12
C ALA A 125 10.61 13.63 3.02
N SER A 126 9.80 12.64 2.66
CA SER A 126 9.75 11.33 3.32
C SER A 126 9.09 10.29 2.42
N VAL A 127 9.40 9.01 2.65
CA VAL A 127 8.66 7.88 2.08
C VAL A 127 8.33 6.92 3.21
N GLU A 128 7.05 6.71 3.44
CA GLU A 128 6.54 5.77 4.43
C GLU A 128 5.58 4.79 3.79
N ILE A 129 5.25 3.72 4.50
CA ILE A 129 4.38 2.65 4.01
C ILE A 129 3.23 2.47 4.98
N CYS A 130 2.02 2.40 4.44
CA CYS A 130 0.80 2.03 5.15
C CYS A 130 0.22 0.77 4.50
N THR A 131 -0.10 -0.23 5.31
CA THR A 131 -0.73 -1.46 4.83
C THR A 131 -1.89 -1.86 5.72
N LEU A 132 -2.91 -2.46 5.09
CA LEU A 132 -4.04 -3.02 5.83
C LEU A 132 -3.67 -4.35 6.50
N LEU A 133 -2.95 -5.21 5.78
CA LEU A 133 -2.60 -6.56 6.22
C LEU A 133 -1.10 -6.81 6.07
N ARG A 134 -0.59 -7.71 6.90
CA ARG A 134 0.80 -8.17 6.85
C ARG A 134 0.89 -9.67 7.12
N LYS A 135 1.75 -10.35 6.35
CA LYS A 135 2.10 -11.77 6.57
C LYS A 135 3.51 -11.83 7.16
N PRO A 136 3.68 -11.81 8.49
CA PRO A 136 5.03 -11.77 9.08
C PRO A 136 5.87 -13.00 8.76
N GLU A 137 5.22 -14.17 8.65
CA GLU A 137 5.89 -15.45 8.33
C GLU A 137 6.46 -15.53 6.92
N ALA A 138 5.98 -14.68 6.01
CA ALA A 138 6.45 -14.64 4.62
C ALA A 138 7.53 -13.59 4.39
N ALA A 139 7.83 -12.75 5.39
CA ALA A 139 8.78 -11.65 5.25
C ALA A 139 10.19 -12.15 4.97
N LYS A 140 10.80 -11.63 3.91
CA LYS A 140 12.21 -11.89 3.53
C LYS A 140 13.10 -10.69 3.84
N VAL A 141 12.51 -9.52 3.99
CA VAL A 141 13.17 -8.28 4.40
C VAL A 141 12.32 -7.59 5.44
N ASP A 142 12.95 -6.84 6.32
CA ASP A 142 12.24 -6.02 7.28
C ASP A 142 11.78 -4.73 6.58
N VAL A 143 10.48 -4.45 6.67
CA VAL A 143 9.86 -3.27 6.10
C VAL A 143 9.14 -2.54 7.21
N ASP A 144 9.56 -1.30 7.47
CA ASP A 144 8.91 -0.44 8.45
C ASP A 144 7.58 0.07 7.89
N VAL A 145 6.50 -0.16 8.62
CA VAL A 145 5.13 0.19 8.21
C VAL A 145 4.36 0.86 9.32
N LYS A 146 3.39 1.66 8.91
CA LYS A 146 2.39 2.27 9.78
C LYS A 146 1.15 1.39 9.89
#